data_663fb3f47f95321ae515bb206f0a009b
#
_entry.id   663fb3f47f95321ae515bb206f0a009b
#
_cell.length_a   1.000
_cell.length_b   1.000
_cell.length_c   1.000
_cell.angle_alpha   90.00
_cell.angle_beta   90.00
_cell.angle_gamma   90.00
#
_symmetry.space_group_name_H-M   'P 1'
#
loop_
_entity.id
_entity.type
_entity.pdbx_description
1 polymer ?
#
loop_
_entity_poly.entity_id
_entity_poly.type
_entity_poly.pdbx_seq_one_letter_code
_entity_poly.pdbx_strand_id
1 'polypeptide(L)'
;MESDDRGVDAWLDRVFGLSEMGRAIRDFDWASTSLGPIVEWPEGLRLAVSVCLSSRFPMLVTWGPELIKIYNDGYRPMLGTQKHPAALGSPARTVWPEIWGQIGPLFESVMTTGVPTLETNQELILERNGYREECFFTFSYGPLFDRGEIGGVLCVASETTEQIVDHRRLECLARVQTQLVDSEQVTDVCARVATALAGFSAGVRECDIYLQVADDFVLVASTRRDDVAQVDVSAKLMDTQRTPVVVGGDGTETMPASAFVVPIGGSFGGVRGAMVVSLSPQRPFDASYRRFLTLIGDVVTSALDGAYRRTVEIGQYRRISDTLQASMLKPVSDLPTVAARYLPAVGHLAVGGDWYDVIDIGNQQRGLIVGDCVGHGLEAATVMAQLRSAARAMILEGRDPAAVLDGLDTFASSIEGAAYATVVCAVFDRNQRTLTYARAGHPPPLIVNTAGVTWLDEAGGPPLSIANERPRANAAFDVDDGDVLVLYSDGLIERRGESIDIGLDRLSVATTELYGSTVQSIADGLIRLLSPETTRDDVVIVVKQLAGAAPSRGNS
;
A
#
# COMPACT_ATOMS: atom_id res chain seq x y z
N MET A 1 67.91 -4.63 48.41
CA MET A 1 66.56 -4.08 48.80
C MET A 1 66.34 -2.65 48.36
N GLU A 2 67.32 -1.73 48.41
CA GLU A 2 67.13 -0.30 48.01
C GLU A 2 67.12 -0.04 46.48
N SER A 3 67.48 -0.99 45.59
CA SER A 3 67.43 -0.77 44.14
C SER A 3 66.04 -1.08 43.53
N ASP A 4 65.21 -1.86 44.20
CA ASP A 4 63.88 -2.26 43.73
C ASP A 4 62.82 -1.15 44.01
N ASP A 5 62.97 -0.41 45.12
CA ASP A 5 62.06 0.67 45.52
C ASP A 5 62.10 1.86 44.55
N ARG A 6 63.31 2.25 44.08
CA ARG A 6 63.45 3.35 43.09
C ARG A 6 62.86 3.02 41.72
N GLY A 7 62.75 1.73 41.35
CA GLY A 7 62.17 1.24 40.12
C GLY A 7 60.65 1.34 40.14
N VAL A 8 60.05 1.06 41.28
CA VAL A 8 58.59 1.12 41.49
C VAL A 8 58.09 2.56 41.50
N ASP A 9 58.80 3.49 42.21
CA ASP A 9 58.43 4.90 42.22
C ASP A 9 58.50 5.56 40.84
N ALA A 10 59.52 5.28 40.07
CA ALA A 10 59.67 5.76 38.70
C ALA A 10 58.61 5.17 37.73
N TRP A 11 58.13 3.96 37.98
CA TRP A 11 57.02 3.33 37.25
C TRP A 11 55.67 4.01 37.60
N LEU A 12 55.42 4.24 38.88
CA LEU A 12 54.22 4.92 39.38
C LEU A 12 54.06 6.30 38.73
N ASP A 13 55.10 7.12 38.70
CA ASP A 13 55.04 8.44 38.09
C ASP A 13 54.85 8.42 36.58
N ARG A 14 55.46 7.47 35.88
CA ARG A 14 55.31 7.36 34.41
C ARG A 14 53.96 6.83 33.96
N VAL A 15 53.43 5.84 34.63
CA VAL A 15 52.22 5.15 34.21
C VAL A 15 50.97 5.86 34.68
N PHE A 16 50.94 6.27 35.94
CA PHE A 16 49.73 6.83 36.52
C PHE A 16 49.55 8.35 36.28
N GLY A 17 50.62 9.07 35.93
CA GLY A 17 50.56 10.48 35.61
C GLY A 17 49.89 10.82 34.29
N LEU A 18 49.71 9.84 33.40
CA LEU A 18 49.33 10.06 31.99
C LEU A 18 47.82 10.28 31.77
N SER A 19 46.96 9.86 32.71
CA SER A 19 45.53 9.85 32.49
C SER A 19 44.72 10.13 33.78
N GLU A 20 43.42 10.38 33.61
CA GLU A 20 42.53 10.63 34.75
C GLU A 20 42.37 9.35 35.60
N MET A 21 42.15 8.20 34.91
CA MET A 21 42.07 6.91 35.58
C MET A 21 43.39 6.50 36.18
N GLY A 22 44.52 6.82 35.56
CA GLY A 22 45.85 6.61 36.15
C GLY A 22 46.00 7.29 37.52
N ARG A 23 45.63 8.55 37.63
CA ARG A 23 45.62 9.29 38.94
C ARG A 23 44.66 8.64 39.94
N ALA A 24 43.41 8.31 39.49
CA ALA A 24 42.42 7.67 40.35
C ALA A 24 42.94 6.30 40.88
N ILE A 25 43.61 5.50 40.05
CA ILE A 25 44.21 4.21 40.46
C ILE A 25 45.34 4.41 41.47
N ARG A 26 46.20 5.42 41.27
CA ARG A 26 47.29 5.73 42.21
C ARG A 26 46.74 6.16 43.58
N ASP A 27 45.69 6.96 43.61
CA ASP A 27 45.15 7.55 44.82
C ASP A 27 44.15 6.62 45.54
N PHE A 28 43.79 5.45 44.94
CA PHE A 28 42.86 4.48 45.50
C PHE A 28 43.47 3.66 46.63
N ASP A 29 42.72 3.37 47.69
CA ASP A 29 43.15 2.52 48.81
C ASP A 29 43.09 1.02 48.44
N TRP A 30 44.14 0.56 47.74
CA TRP A 30 44.26 -0.84 47.34
C TRP A 30 44.51 -1.80 48.50
N ALA A 31 44.98 -1.29 49.67
CA ALA A 31 45.19 -2.12 50.85
C ALA A 31 43.86 -2.65 51.43
N SER A 32 42.75 -1.98 51.09
CA SER A 32 41.37 -2.43 51.45
C SER A 32 40.85 -3.56 50.54
N THR A 33 41.56 -3.90 49.49
CA THR A 33 41.18 -4.94 48.51
C THR A 33 42.06 -6.18 48.64
N SER A 34 41.67 -7.30 47.99
CA SER A 34 42.48 -8.49 47.96
C SER A 34 43.77 -8.37 47.10
N LEU A 35 43.93 -7.24 46.39
CA LEU A 35 45.15 -6.97 45.62
C LEU A 35 46.30 -6.45 46.50
N GLY A 36 46.00 -5.90 47.66
CA GLY A 36 46.99 -5.25 48.49
C GLY A 36 47.62 -3.98 47.89
N PRO A 37 48.51 -3.29 48.62
CA PRO A 37 49.11 -2.03 48.17
C PRO A 37 49.88 -2.20 46.84
N ILE A 38 49.86 -1.15 46.00
CA ILE A 38 50.43 -1.16 44.62
C ILE A 38 51.88 -1.63 44.61
N VAL A 39 52.66 -1.34 45.63
CA VAL A 39 54.09 -1.74 45.73
C VAL A 39 54.28 -3.26 45.82
N GLU A 40 53.26 -4.00 46.28
CA GLU A 40 53.23 -5.46 46.39
C GLU A 40 52.64 -6.15 45.18
N TRP A 41 52.15 -5.40 44.19
CA TRP A 41 51.51 -5.98 43.00
C TRP A 41 52.49 -6.87 42.22
N PRO A 42 52.05 -8.05 41.77
CA PRO A 42 52.85 -8.94 40.92
C PRO A 42 53.30 -8.25 39.63
N GLU A 43 54.41 -8.67 39.08
CA GLU A 43 54.97 -8.12 37.83
C GLU A 43 53.95 -8.23 36.65
N GLY A 44 53.26 -9.35 36.57
CA GLY A 44 52.20 -9.57 35.59
C GLY A 44 51.07 -8.54 35.68
N LEU A 45 50.63 -8.21 36.89
CA LEU A 45 49.59 -7.17 37.13
C LEU A 45 50.12 -5.78 36.75
N ARG A 46 51.30 -5.42 37.17
CA ARG A 46 51.95 -4.14 36.85
C ARG A 46 52.09 -3.91 35.35
N LEU A 47 52.50 -4.95 34.61
CA LEU A 47 52.60 -4.92 33.16
C LEU A 47 51.20 -4.74 32.50
N ALA A 48 50.22 -5.51 32.94
CA ALA A 48 48.86 -5.44 32.42
C ALA A 48 48.23 -4.05 32.64
N VAL A 49 48.43 -3.47 33.82
CA VAL A 49 47.96 -2.11 34.14
C VAL A 49 48.68 -1.05 33.29
N SER A 50 49.97 -1.21 33.04
CA SER A 50 50.75 -0.30 32.20
C SER A 50 50.22 -0.31 30.76
N VAL A 51 49.94 -1.50 30.19
CA VAL A 51 49.35 -1.66 28.86
C VAL A 51 47.95 -1.06 28.82
N CYS A 52 47.14 -1.36 29.82
CA CYS A 52 45.75 -0.84 29.93
C CYS A 52 45.75 0.70 29.95
N LEU A 53 46.54 1.36 30.77
CA LEU A 53 46.55 2.81 30.90
C LEU A 53 47.21 3.53 29.70
N SER A 54 48.11 2.88 28.99
CA SER A 54 48.70 3.44 27.76
C SER A 54 47.81 3.35 26.53
N SER A 55 46.76 2.55 26.59
CA SER A 55 45.80 2.37 25.47
C SER A 55 44.67 3.40 25.52
N ARG A 56 44.28 3.86 24.35
CA ARG A 56 43.04 4.62 24.17
C ARG A 56 41.80 3.74 23.92
N PHE A 57 42.00 2.47 23.54
CA PHE A 57 40.90 1.52 23.46
C PHE A 57 40.35 1.23 24.86
N PRO A 58 39.03 1.03 25.00
CA PRO A 58 38.41 0.61 26.24
C PRO A 58 39.03 -0.71 26.72
N MET A 59 39.72 -0.65 27.86
CA MET A 59 40.39 -1.80 28.46
C MET A 59 40.06 -1.91 29.95
N LEU A 60 39.88 -3.16 30.37
CA LEU A 60 39.68 -3.55 31.76
C LEU A 60 40.60 -4.69 32.09
N VAL A 61 41.34 -4.57 33.16
CA VAL A 61 42.10 -5.63 33.84
C VAL A 61 41.26 -6.12 35.01
N THR A 62 41.07 -7.41 35.14
CA THR A 62 40.58 -8.04 36.37
C THR A 62 41.67 -8.96 36.91
N TRP A 63 41.87 -8.95 38.24
CA TRP A 63 42.97 -9.72 38.84
C TRP A 63 42.52 -10.46 40.09
N GLY A 64 43.14 -11.63 40.30
CA GLY A 64 42.88 -12.49 41.45
C GLY A 64 41.56 -13.26 41.35
N PRO A 65 41.27 -14.13 42.32
CA PRO A 65 40.08 -14.99 42.31
C PRO A 65 38.76 -14.19 42.41
N GLU A 66 38.80 -12.99 42.96
CA GLU A 66 37.65 -12.09 43.08
C GLU A 66 37.46 -11.25 41.81
N LEU A 67 38.39 -11.30 40.84
CA LEU A 67 38.36 -10.51 39.60
C LEU A 67 38.23 -9.00 39.89
N ILE A 68 39.14 -8.47 40.76
CA ILE A 68 39.18 -7.05 41.14
C ILE A 68 39.47 -6.20 39.91
N LYS A 69 38.66 -5.16 39.69
CA LYS A 69 38.64 -4.31 38.49
C LYS A 69 39.62 -3.16 38.54
N ILE A 70 40.41 -3.04 37.46
CA ILE A 70 41.24 -1.87 37.13
C ILE A 70 40.95 -1.51 35.66
N TYR A 71 40.63 -0.28 35.32
CA TYR A 71 40.23 0.10 33.96
C TYR A 71 40.79 1.48 33.58
N ASN A 72 40.88 1.69 32.25
CA ASN A 72 41.38 2.95 31.69
C ASN A 72 40.26 3.96 31.40
N ASP A 73 40.64 5.18 30.96
CA ASP A 73 39.71 6.24 30.60
C ASP A 73 38.76 5.83 29.47
N GLY A 74 39.21 5.01 28.51
CA GLY A 74 38.39 4.50 27.42
C GLY A 74 37.26 3.59 27.88
N TYR A 75 37.46 2.84 28.99
CA TYR A 75 36.45 1.93 29.53
C TYR A 75 35.40 2.65 30.41
N ARG A 76 35.75 3.82 30.97
CA ARG A 76 34.89 4.60 31.87
C ARG A 76 33.50 4.89 31.33
N PRO A 77 33.31 5.29 30.04
CA PRO A 77 31.97 5.51 29.49
C PRO A 77 31.07 4.28 29.54
N MET A 78 31.63 3.07 29.45
CA MET A 78 30.86 1.83 29.51
C MET A 78 30.23 1.58 30.88
N LEU A 79 30.78 2.16 31.94
CA LEU A 79 30.27 2.10 33.32
C LEU A 79 29.13 3.09 33.59
N GLY A 80 29.01 4.11 32.73
CA GLY A 80 28.05 5.19 32.93
C GLY A 80 28.27 5.98 34.19
N THR A 81 27.30 6.81 34.55
CA THR A 81 27.41 7.71 35.70
C THR A 81 27.17 7.06 37.06
N GLN A 82 26.48 5.91 37.07
CA GLN A 82 26.10 5.22 38.30
C GLN A 82 27.19 4.28 38.83
N LYS A 83 27.94 3.61 37.98
CA LYS A 83 28.91 2.58 38.36
C LYS A 83 30.31 3.17 38.56
N HIS A 84 30.69 4.21 37.80
CA HIS A 84 31.92 4.97 38.06
C HIS A 84 31.66 6.04 39.10
N PRO A 85 32.57 6.25 40.10
CA PRO A 85 33.87 5.63 40.28
C PRO A 85 33.87 4.33 41.13
N ALA A 86 32.74 3.93 41.72
CA ALA A 86 32.65 2.81 42.67
C ALA A 86 33.09 1.43 42.07
N ALA A 87 33.12 1.31 40.74
CA ALA A 87 33.59 0.09 40.06
C ALA A 87 35.10 -0.14 40.19
N LEU A 88 35.92 0.90 40.48
CA LEU A 88 37.36 0.76 40.67
C LEU A 88 37.63 -0.02 41.94
N GLY A 89 38.46 -1.00 41.89
CA GLY A 89 38.81 -1.83 43.04
C GLY A 89 37.71 -2.84 43.48
N SER A 90 36.57 -2.86 42.79
CA SER A 90 35.44 -3.74 43.11
C SER A 90 35.50 -5.03 42.35
N PRO A 91 34.98 -6.16 42.91
CA PRO A 91 34.87 -7.43 42.19
C PRO A 91 33.99 -7.29 40.95
N ALA A 92 34.33 -7.94 39.83
CA ALA A 92 33.61 -7.84 38.58
C ALA A 92 32.13 -8.23 38.70
N ARG A 93 31.81 -9.24 39.50
CA ARG A 93 30.45 -9.72 39.75
C ARG A 93 29.54 -8.68 40.43
N THR A 94 30.09 -7.87 41.30
CA THR A 94 29.31 -6.87 42.02
C THR A 94 29.01 -5.63 41.16
N VAL A 95 29.85 -5.36 40.17
CA VAL A 95 29.67 -4.23 39.25
C VAL A 95 28.67 -4.53 38.16
N TRP A 96 28.61 -5.77 37.71
CA TRP A 96 27.76 -6.24 36.59
C TRP A 96 26.78 -7.35 36.98
N PRO A 97 25.98 -7.19 38.07
CA PRO A 97 25.08 -8.26 38.53
C PRO A 97 23.98 -8.57 37.50
N GLU A 98 23.53 -7.55 36.73
CA GLU A 98 22.47 -7.69 35.73
C GLU A 98 22.85 -8.53 34.52
N ILE A 99 24.13 -8.59 34.18
CA ILE A 99 24.65 -9.36 33.03
C ILE A 99 25.61 -10.50 33.44
N TRP A 100 25.81 -10.72 34.75
CA TRP A 100 26.76 -11.70 35.24
C TRP A 100 26.47 -13.12 34.72
N GLY A 101 25.20 -13.45 34.53
CA GLY A 101 24.79 -14.72 33.95
C GLY A 101 25.34 -14.96 32.53
N GLN A 102 25.63 -13.89 31.79
CA GLN A 102 26.16 -13.96 30.42
C GLN A 102 27.70 -13.88 30.41
N ILE A 103 28.30 -12.94 31.17
CA ILE A 103 29.74 -12.70 31.10
C ILE A 103 30.54 -13.54 32.10
N GLY A 104 29.96 -13.93 33.23
CA GLY A 104 30.60 -14.72 34.26
C GLY A 104 31.23 -16.03 33.74
N PRO A 105 30.48 -16.85 33.00
CA PRO A 105 31.01 -18.08 32.39
C PRO A 105 32.23 -17.85 31.46
N LEU A 106 32.30 -16.69 30.79
CA LEU A 106 33.43 -16.35 29.92
C LEU A 106 34.69 -16.06 30.75
N PHE A 107 34.55 -15.32 31.86
CA PHE A 107 35.66 -15.14 32.80
C PHE A 107 36.15 -16.45 33.39
N GLU A 108 35.22 -17.30 33.82
CA GLU A 108 35.54 -18.62 34.38
C GLU A 108 36.27 -19.52 33.35
N SER A 109 35.82 -19.52 32.10
CA SER A 109 36.45 -20.25 31.02
C SER A 109 37.89 -19.80 30.81
N VAL A 110 38.16 -18.49 30.71
CA VAL A 110 39.51 -17.94 30.50
C VAL A 110 40.41 -18.25 31.70
N MET A 111 39.90 -18.08 32.91
CA MET A 111 40.67 -18.36 34.14
C MET A 111 41.02 -19.84 34.31
N THR A 112 40.20 -20.75 33.78
CA THR A 112 40.39 -22.20 33.92
C THR A 112 41.23 -22.79 32.78
N THR A 113 40.92 -22.35 31.53
CA THR A 113 41.52 -22.98 30.34
C THR A 113 42.70 -22.22 29.76
N GLY A 114 42.82 -20.92 30.08
CA GLY A 114 43.80 -20.02 29.44
C GLY A 114 43.48 -19.70 27.98
N VAL A 115 42.31 -20.09 27.46
CA VAL A 115 41.91 -19.85 26.08
C VAL A 115 41.16 -18.52 26.00
N PRO A 116 41.60 -17.56 25.16
CA PRO A 116 40.89 -16.30 25.02
C PRO A 116 39.53 -16.48 24.36
N THR A 117 38.57 -15.60 24.72
CA THR A 117 37.26 -15.54 24.10
C THR A 117 37.10 -14.29 23.21
N LEU A 118 36.18 -14.35 22.25
CA LEU A 118 35.77 -13.21 21.43
C LEU A 118 34.28 -13.27 21.23
N GLU A 119 33.59 -12.25 21.70
CA GLU A 119 32.15 -12.03 21.47
C GLU A 119 31.97 -10.84 20.52
N THR A 120 31.16 -11.02 19.49
CA THR A 120 30.93 -9.99 18.48
C THR A 120 29.48 -9.51 18.54
N ASN A 121 29.27 -8.20 18.71
CA ASN A 121 27.96 -7.58 18.78
C ASN A 121 27.02 -8.25 19.80
N GLN A 122 27.58 -8.68 20.93
CA GLN A 122 26.82 -9.31 22.01
C GLN A 122 25.85 -8.30 22.62
N GLU A 123 24.57 -8.66 22.66
CA GLU A 123 23.55 -7.85 23.33
C GLU A 123 23.65 -8.03 24.83
N LEU A 124 23.75 -6.89 25.53
CA LEU A 124 23.79 -6.80 26.98
C LEU A 124 22.81 -5.71 27.45
N ILE A 125 21.95 -6.06 28.41
CA ILE A 125 21.05 -5.09 29.03
C ILE A 125 21.71 -4.52 30.27
N LEU A 126 22.21 -3.29 30.17
CA LEU A 126 22.98 -2.63 31.23
C LEU A 126 22.11 -1.68 32.06
N GLU A 127 22.45 -1.56 33.36
CA GLU A 127 21.92 -0.54 34.26
C GLU A 127 23.07 0.41 34.62
N ARG A 128 23.31 1.41 33.78
CA ARG A 128 24.46 2.32 33.92
C ARG A 128 24.07 3.81 33.97
N ASN A 129 22.88 4.17 33.51
CA ASN A 129 22.40 5.55 33.42
C ASN A 129 21.03 5.75 34.09
N GLY A 130 20.64 4.88 35.06
CA GLY A 130 19.38 4.99 35.79
C GLY A 130 18.21 4.26 35.18
N TYR A 131 18.41 3.60 34.04
CA TYR A 131 17.42 2.74 33.38
C TYR A 131 18.09 1.51 32.75
N ARG A 132 17.30 0.53 32.36
CA ARG A 132 17.79 -0.65 31.64
C ARG A 132 18.00 -0.30 30.18
N GLU A 133 19.26 -0.29 29.76
CA GLU A 133 19.70 0.13 28.42
C GLU A 133 20.12 -1.08 27.59
N GLU A 134 19.57 -1.22 26.38
CA GLU A 134 19.98 -2.22 25.39
C GLU A 134 21.28 -1.73 24.73
N CYS A 135 22.36 -2.46 24.96
CA CYS A 135 23.70 -2.15 24.46
C CYS A 135 24.27 -3.34 23.69
N PHE A 136 25.14 -3.06 22.74
CA PHE A 136 25.86 -4.07 21.97
C PHE A 136 27.35 -3.85 22.12
N PHE A 137 28.09 -4.93 22.41
CA PHE A 137 29.53 -4.89 22.58
C PHE A 137 30.23 -5.97 21.77
N THR A 138 31.38 -5.60 21.18
CA THR A 138 32.37 -6.56 20.72
C THR A 138 33.50 -6.52 21.71
N PHE A 139 33.82 -7.65 22.36
CA PHE A 139 34.84 -7.72 23.38
C PHE A 139 35.55 -9.07 23.35
N SER A 140 36.80 -9.02 23.83
CA SER A 140 37.67 -10.22 23.99
C SER A 140 38.16 -10.26 25.42
N TYR A 141 38.11 -11.43 26.03
CA TYR A 141 38.78 -11.77 27.28
C TYR A 141 40.01 -12.61 27.00
N GLY A 142 41.18 -12.15 27.44
CA GLY A 142 42.44 -12.85 27.32
C GLY A 142 43.06 -13.13 28.70
N PRO A 143 43.73 -14.26 28.90
CA PRO A 143 44.41 -14.57 30.16
C PRO A 143 45.62 -13.67 30.39
N LEU A 144 45.79 -13.24 31.63
CA LEU A 144 46.96 -12.53 32.13
C LEU A 144 47.77 -13.49 33.03
N PHE A 145 49.08 -13.63 32.73
CA PHE A 145 49.94 -14.58 33.41
C PHE A 145 50.84 -13.85 34.42
N ASP A 146 51.07 -14.52 35.54
CA ASP A 146 52.16 -14.20 36.49
C ASP A 146 52.89 -15.48 36.81
N ARG A 147 54.22 -15.50 36.59
CA ARG A 147 55.10 -16.66 36.85
C ARG A 147 54.61 -18.00 36.27
N GLY A 148 53.88 -17.94 35.15
CA GLY A 148 53.38 -19.14 34.45
C GLY A 148 51.95 -19.55 34.84
N GLU A 149 51.38 -18.97 35.87
CA GLU A 149 50.00 -19.18 36.31
C GLU A 149 49.07 -18.06 35.81
N ILE A 150 47.77 -18.33 35.64
CA ILE A 150 46.81 -17.32 35.25
C ILE A 150 46.44 -16.51 36.47
N GLY A 151 46.84 -15.21 36.51
CA GLY A 151 46.59 -14.28 37.61
C GLY A 151 45.33 -13.45 37.40
N GLY A 152 44.85 -13.30 36.15
CA GLY A 152 43.71 -12.44 35.84
C GLY A 152 43.27 -12.49 34.40
N VAL A 153 42.40 -11.57 34.00
CA VAL A 153 41.84 -11.45 32.66
C VAL A 153 41.97 -10.01 32.16
N LEU A 154 42.45 -9.85 30.94
CA LEU A 154 42.40 -8.61 30.18
C LEU A 154 41.15 -8.60 29.34
N CYS A 155 40.33 -7.59 29.48
CA CYS A 155 39.21 -7.29 28.59
C CYS A 155 39.57 -6.12 27.67
N VAL A 156 39.41 -6.30 26.38
CA VAL A 156 39.38 -5.23 25.38
C VAL A 156 37.96 -5.20 24.81
N ALA A 157 37.30 -4.07 24.91
CA ALA A 157 35.92 -3.97 24.50
C ALA A 157 35.67 -2.75 23.59
N SER A 158 34.68 -2.85 22.73
CA SER A 158 34.19 -1.76 21.91
C SER A 158 32.66 -1.77 21.97
N GLU A 159 32.06 -0.65 22.28
CA GLU A 159 30.62 -0.49 22.22
C GLU A 159 30.22 -0.31 20.74
N THR A 160 29.35 -1.19 20.25
CA THR A 160 28.86 -1.19 18.87
C THR A 160 27.37 -0.83 18.78
N THR A 161 26.81 -0.31 19.87
CA THR A 161 25.38 -0.01 20.01
C THR A 161 24.87 0.92 18.90
N GLU A 162 25.51 2.06 18.68
CA GLU A 162 25.09 3.00 17.62
C GLU A 162 25.12 2.37 16.23
N GLN A 163 26.19 1.63 15.91
CA GLN A 163 26.34 0.97 14.61
C GLN A 163 25.23 -0.05 14.33
N ILE A 164 24.90 -0.88 15.32
CA ILE A 164 23.85 -1.90 15.20
C ILE A 164 22.47 -1.22 15.10
N VAL A 165 22.23 -0.20 15.90
CA VAL A 165 20.96 0.54 15.88
C VAL A 165 20.74 1.25 14.57
N ASP A 166 21.74 1.94 14.05
CA ASP A 166 21.66 2.67 12.80
C ASP A 166 21.48 1.71 11.60
N HIS A 167 22.17 0.57 11.62
CA HIS A 167 21.96 -0.48 10.63
C HIS A 167 20.50 -0.98 10.64
N ARG A 168 19.97 -1.33 11.81
CA ARG A 168 18.57 -1.75 11.97
C ARG A 168 17.57 -0.65 11.54
N ARG A 169 17.85 0.63 11.81
CA ARG A 169 17.03 1.76 11.35
C ARG A 169 17.00 1.88 9.83
N LEU A 170 18.15 1.71 9.18
CA LEU A 170 18.24 1.71 7.72
C LEU A 170 17.48 0.53 7.09
N GLU A 171 17.59 -0.66 7.65
CA GLU A 171 16.83 -1.83 7.22
C GLU A 171 15.32 -1.58 7.35
N CYS A 172 14.88 -0.95 8.46
CA CYS A 172 13.49 -0.58 8.67
C CYS A 172 12.99 0.38 7.59
N LEU A 173 13.73 1.45 7.32
CA LEU A 173 13.39 2.42 6.28
C LEU A 173 13.31 1.76 4.89
N ALA A 174 14.29 0.95 4.53
CA ALA A 174 14.30 0.22 3.25
C ALA A 174 13.09 -0.72 3.13
N ARG A 175 12.74 -1.42 4.21
CA ARG A 175 11.56 -2.30 4.25
C ARG A 175 10.26 -1.53 4.07
N VAL A 176 10.09 -0.40 4.76
CA VAL A 176 8.92 0.47 4.60
C VAL A 176 8.82 0.95 3.15
N GLN A 177 9.91 1.47 2.58
CA GLN A 177 9.94 1.93 1.20
C GLN A 177 9.56 0.82 0.20
N THR A 178 10.13 -0.37 0.34
CA THR A 178 9.85 -1.52 -0.54
C THR A 178 8.38 -1.93 -0.49
N GLN A 179 7.78 -1.94 0.69
CA GLN A 179 6.37 -2.30 0.86
C GLN A 179 5.41 -1.29 0.24
N LEU A 180 5.84 -0.05 0.03
CA LEU A 180 5.01 1.04 -0.48
C LEU A 180 5.07 1.22 -2.00
N VAL A 181 5.95 0.53 -2.72
CA VAL A 181 6.18 0.71 -4.17
C VAL A 181 4.88 0.57 -4.99
N ASP A 182 4.03 -0.41 -4.68
CA ASP A 182 2.82 -0.73 -5.45
C ASP A 182 1.51 -0.37 -4.71
N SER A 183 1.55 0.56 -3.76
CA SER A 183 0.35 0.95 -3.02
C SER A 183 -0.48 1.95 -3.84
N GLU A 184 -1.71 1.55 -4.18
CA GLU A 184 -2.61 2.35 -5.01
C GLU A 184 -3.59 3.19 -4.21
N GLN A 185 -3.99 2.71 -3.03
CA GLN A 185 -5.00 3.34 -2.18
C GLN A 185 -4.42 3.84 -0.87
N VAL A 186 -4.99 4.91 -0.32
CA VAL A 186 -4.58 5.51 0.96
C VAL A 186 -4.63 4.50 2.11
N THR A 187 -5.68 3.68 2.18
CA THR A 187 -5.83 2.64 3.21
C THR A 187 -4.80 1.53 3.08
N ASP A 188 -4.43 1.16 1.84
CA ASP A 188 -3.41 0.17 1.56
C ASP A 188 -2.01 0.67 2.02
N VAL A 189 -1.69 1.94 1.78
CA VAL A 189 -0.46 2.57 2.31
C VAL A 189 -0.37 2.38 3.81
N CYS A 190 -1.43 2.74 4.56
CA CYS A 190 -1.44 2.64 6.03
C CYS A 190 -1.26 1.20 6.52
N ALA A 191 -1.98 0.24 5.93
CA ALA A 191 -1.89 -1.17 6.28
C ALA A 191 -0.51 -1.76 6.02
N ARG A 192 0.11 -1.43 4.89
CA ARG A 192 1.47 -1.86 4.52
C ARG A 192 2.54 -1.27 5.44
N VAL A 193 2.41 0.01 5.83
CA VAL A 193 3.30 0.63 6.82
C VAL A 193 3.21 -0.09 8.15
N ALA A 194 2.00 -0.35 8.67
CA ALA A 194 1.82 -1.08 9.91
C ALA A 194 2.45 -2.48 9.82
N THR A 195 2.24 -3.20 8.72
CA THR A 195 2.85 -4.52 8.47
C THR A 195 4.38 -4.44 8.42
N ALA A 196 4.94 -3.42 7.75
CA ALA A 196 6.38 -3.24 7.65
C ALA A 196 7.04 -2.94 9.01
N LEU A 197 6.35 -2.19 9.87
CA LEU A 197 6.82 -1.83 11.21
C LEU A 197 6.56 -2.93 12.25
N ALA A 198 5.58 -3.81 12.03
CA ALA A 198 5.28 -4.91 12.93
C ALA A 198 6.47 -5.88 13.04
N GLY A 199 6.88 -6.17 14.27
CA GLY A 199 8.03 -7.04 14.55
C GLY A 199 9.39 -6.39 14.43
N PHE A 200 9.45 -5.07 14.22
CA PHE A 200 10.70 -4.32 14.19
C PHE A 200 11.05 -3.81 15.60
N SER A 201 11.74 -4.65 16.38
CA SER A 201 12.06 -4.36 17.79
C SER A 201 13.05 -3.20 18.01
N ALA A 202 13.69 -2.72 16.95
CA ALA A 202 14.81 -1.77 17.05
C ALA A 202 14.38 -0.29 17.20
N GLY A 203 13.36 -0.01 18.00
CA GLY A 203 12.97 1.37 18.33
C GLY A 203 11.50 1.72 18.01
N VAL A 204 10.77 0.90 17.27
CA VAL A 204 9.33 1.02 17.08
C VAL A 204 8.66 -0.12 17.84
N ARG A 205 8.18 0.16 19.06
CA ARG A 205 7.50 -0.84 19.86
C ARG A 205 6.10 -1.10 19.32
N GLU A 206 5.36 -0.05 19.08
CA GLU A 206 4.03 -0.03 18.52
C GLU A 206 3.86 1.22 17.68
N CYS A 207 3.04 1.15 16.64
CA CYS A 207 2.72 2.27 15.78
C CYS A 207 1.25 2.25 15.43
N ASP A 208 0.56 3.35 15.69
CA ASP A 208 -0.83 3.60 15.30
C ASP A 208 -0.86 4.69 14.23
N ILE A 209 -1.62 4.47 13.16
CA ILE A 209 -1.77 5.42 12.06
C ILE A 209 -3.20 5.94 12.06
N TYR A 210 -3.34 7.23 12.23
CA TYR A 210 -4.60 7.96 12.21
C TYR A 210 -4.70 8.81 10.94
N LEU A 211 -5.86 8.81 10.31
CA LEU A 211 -6.17 9.73 9.22
C LEU A 211 -7.33 10.64 9.62
N GLN A 212 -7.27 11.89 9.17
CA GLN A 212 -8.33 12.86 9.39
C GLN A 212 -9.49 12.57 8.42
N VAL A 213 -10.68 12.34 8.99
CA VAL A 213 -11.95 12.18 8.26
C VAL A 213 -12.89 13.27 8.79
N ALA A 214 -13.21 14.27 7.96
CA ALA A 214 -13.85 15.50 8.37
C ALA A 214 -13.05 16.22 9.47
N ASP A 215 -13.61 16.40 10.65
CA ASP A 215 -12.95 17.06 11.79
C ASP A 215 -12.33 16.07 12.80
N ASP A 216 -12.50 14.76 12.57
CA ASP A 216 -12.04 13.72 13.49
C ASP A 216 -10.82 12.95 12.96
N PHE A 217 -10.01 12.39 13.87
CA PHE A 217 -8.94 11.45 13.55
C PHE A 217 -9.40 10.01 13.80
N VAL A 218 -9.39 9.21 12.75
CA VAL A 218 -9.81 7.81 12.77
C VAL A 218 -8.58 6.91 12.69
N LEU A 219 -8.48 5.91 13.58
CA LEU A 219 -7.45 4.87 13.50
C LEU A 219 -7.70 4.00 12.26
N VAL A 220 -6.74 3.97 11.35
CA VAL A 220 -6.84 3.22 10.08
C VAL A 220 -5.90 2.03 10.00
N ALA A 221 -4.81 2.04 10.77
CA ALA A 221 -3.89 0.91 10.87
C ALA A 221 -3.15 0.94 12.20
N SER A 222 -2.80 -0.23 12.74
CA SER A 222 -2.06 -0.39 13.99
C SER A 222 -1.16 -1.63 13.92
N THR A 223 -0.01 -1.55 14.59
CA THR A 223 0.86 -2.71 14.84
C THR A 223 0.50 -3.44 16.12
N ARG A 224 -0.45 -2.91 16.93
CA ARG A 224 -0.88 -3.50 18.21
C ARG A 224 -1.69 -4.77 17.98
N ARG A 225 -1.57 -5.72 18.89
CA ARG A 225 -2.50 -6.83 19.02
C ARG A 225 -3.67 -6.37 19.93
N ASP A 226 -4.86 -6.81 19.64
CA ASP A 226 -6.19 -6.31 20.05
C ASP A 226 -6.47 -5.97 21.54
N ASP A 227 -5.54 -6.04 22.48
CA ASP A 227 -5.79 -5.95 23.92
C ASP A 227 -5.10 -4.77 24.65
N VAL A 228 -4.52 -3.79 23.96
CA VAL A 228 -3.79 -2.69 24.64
C VAL A 228 -4.59 -1.39 24.55
N ALA A 229 -4.77 -0.73 25.71
CA ALA A 229 -5.48 0.55 25.82
C ALA A 229 -4.93 1.60 24.84
N GLN A 230 -5.83 2.17 24.03
CA GLN A 230 -5.52 3.29 23.14
C GLN A 230 -4.99 4.48 23.95
N VAL A 231 -3.87 5.04 23.52
CA VAL A 231 -3.43 6.34 24.05
C VAL A 231 -4.42 7.38 23.50
N ASP A 232 -5.10 8.11 24.39
CA ASP A 232 -5.96 9.22 23.96
C ASP A 232 -5.09 10.37 23.44
N VAL A 233 -4.94 10.39 22.14
CA VAL A 233 -4.14 11.37 21.38
C VAL A 233 -4.98 12.41 20.67
N SER A 234 -6.32 12.30 20.73
CA SER A 234 -7.26 13.09 19.92
C SER A 234 -7.05 14.61 20.08
N ALA A 235 -6.91 15.11 21.32
CA ALA A 235 -6.70 16.53 21.56
C ALA A 235 -5.31 17.02 21.13
N LYS A 236 -4.27 16.17 21.21
CA LYS A 236 -2.90 16.53 20.84
C LYS A 236 -2.64 16.35 19.33
N LEU A 237 -3.38 15.47 18.64
CA LEU A 237 -3.34 15.35 17.18
C LEU A 237 -3.85 16.61 16.49
N MET A 238 -4.86 17.28 17.06
CA MET A 238 -5.39 18.54 16.51
C MET A 238 -4.40 19.70 16.58
N ASP A 239 -3.49 19.70 17.56
CA ASP A 239 -2.49 20.77 17.76
C ASP A 239 -1.21 20.55 16.91
N THR A 240 -0.98 19.32 16.43
CA THR A 240 0.23 18.93 15.68
C THR A 240 0.19 19.25 14.19
N GLN A 241 -0.44 20.36 13.79
CA GLN A 241 -0.68 20.62 12.36
C GLN A 241 0.56 20.56 11.46
N ARG A 242 1.81 20.54 11.97
CA ARG A 242 3.04 20.38 11.15
C ARG A 242 4.32 20.00 11.90
N THR A 243 4.33 19.83 13.21
CA THR A 243 5.54 19.53 13.97
C THR A 243 5.40 18.26 14.82
N PRO A 244 6.40 17.36 14.83
CA PRO A 244 6.38 16.19 15.70
C PRO A 244 6.35 16.57 17.18
N VAL A 245 5.53 15.88 17.97
CA VAL A 245 5.32 16.16 19.40
C VAL A 245 5.52 14.90 20.24
N VAL A 246 6.13 15.06 21.40
CA VAL A 246 6.26 14.01 22.43
C VAL A 246 5.00 13.98 23.30
N VAL A 247 4.45 12.79 23.51
CA VAL A 247 3.24 12.57 24.32
C VAL A 247 3.56 11.65 25.48
N GLY A 248 3.15 12.06 26.71
CA GLY A 248 3.42 11.31 27.93
C GLY A 248 4.86 11.51 28.41
N GLY A 249 5.03 11.60 29.73
CA GLY A 249 6.29 11.99 30.32
C GLY A 249 6.60 13.47 30.13
N ASP A 250 7.28 14.07 31.12
CA ASP A 250 7.73 15.47 31.03
C ASP A 250 9.04 15.61 30.23
N GLY A 251 9.54 14.51 29.62
CA GLY A 251 10.82 14.48 28.90
C GLY A 251 12.04 14.51 29.79
N THR A 252 11.86 14.42 31.12
CA THR A 252 12.96 14.31 32.06
C THR A 252 13.46 12.87 32.18
N GLU A 253 14.67 12.67 32.70
CA GLU A 253 15.26 11.34 32.93
C GLU A 253 14.39 10.43 33.85
N THR A 254 13.48 11.01 34.62
CA THR A 254 12.62 10.32 35.59
C THR A 254 11.30 9.83 35.03
N MET A 255 10.80 10.43 33.92
CA MET A 255 9.59 9.96 33.18
C MET A 255 9.86 9.95 31.68
N PRO A 256 10.33 8.83 31.12
CA PRO A 256 10.63 8.73 29.69
C PRO A 256 9.37 8.95 28.86
N ALA A 257 9.52 9.66 27.76
CA ALA A 257 8.45 9.89 26.80
C ALA A 257 7.81 8.55 26.39
N SER A 258 6.49 8.47 26.47
CA SER A 258 5.77 7.22 26.17
C SER A 258 5.46 7.06 24.69
N ALA A 259 5.28 8.16 23.95
CA ALA A 259 5.02 8.12 22.52
C ALA A 259 5.56 9.37 21.80
N PHE A 260 5.80 9.22 20.50
CA PHE A 260 6.17 10.29 19.59
C PHE A 260 5.16 10.35 18.45
N VAL A 261 4.57 11.52 18.25
CA VAL A 261 3.58 11.78 17.20
C VAL A 261 4.27 12.45 16.02
N VAL A 262 4.18 11.83 14.86
CA VAL A 262 4.71 12.34 13.61
C VAL A 262 3.55 12.67 12.67
N PRO A 263 3.36 13.94 12.28
CA PRO A 263 2.36 14.30 11.28
C PRO A 263 2.67 13.61 9.94
N ILE A 264 1.65 13.13 9.25
CA ILE A 264 1.78 12.50 7.93
C ILE A 264 0.77 13.09 6.95
N GLY A 265 1.17 13.22 5.68
CA GLY A 265 0.34 13.78 4.62
C GLY A 265 0.18 15.29 4.67
N GLY A 266 -0.72 15.83 3.87
CA GLY A 266 -1.11 17.25 3.87
C GLY A 266 -0.23 18.18 3.06
N SER A 267 0.75 17.69 2.30
CA SER A 267 1.67 18.54 1.51
C SER A 267 0.97 19.31 0.38
N PHE A 268 -0.16 18.77 -0.14
CA PHE A 268 -0.91 19.35 -1.27
C PHE A 268 -2.41 19.48 -1.01
N GLY A 269 -2.84 19.66 0.24
CA GLY A 269 -4.26 19.76 0.59
C GLY A 269 -5.01 18.41 0.55
N GLY A 270 -4.26 17.29 0.47
CA GLY A 270 -4.80 15.94 0.43
C GLY A 270 -5.06 15.33 1.80
N VAL A 271 -4.70 14.05 1.94
CA VAL A 271 -4.86 13.28 3.18
C VAL A 271 -4.03 13.90 4.31
N ARG A 272 -4.66 14.13 5.46
CA ARG A 272 -3.98 14.52 6.69
C ARG A 272 -4.05 13.39 7.69
N GLY A 273 -3.00 13.20 8.45
CA GLY A 273 -2.96 12.17 9.46
C GLY A 273 -1.81 12.32 10.43
N ALA A 274 -1.69 11.35 11.31
CA ALA A 274 -0.58 11.26 12.25
C ALA A 274 -0.18 9.80 12.48
N MET A 275 1.10 9.58 12.61
CA MET A 275 1.69 8.33 13.05
C MET A 275 2.09 8.49 14.52
N VAL A 276 1.54 7.66 15.40
CA VAL A 276 1.81 7.65 16.85
C VAL A 276 2.67 6.44 17.14
N VAL A 277 3.92 6.67 17.54
CA VAL A 277 4.90 5.63 17.81
C VAL A 277 5.16 5.52 19.30
N SER A 278 4.91 4.35 19.88
CA SER A 278 5.31 4.03 21.25
C SER A 278 6.83 3.87 21.34
N LEU A 279 7.48 4.63 22.21
CA LEU A 279 8.93 4.65 22.34
C LEU A 279 9.44 3.45 23.17
N SER A 280 10.65 2.98 22.86
CA SER A 280 11.31 1.96 23.66
C SER A 280 11.78 2.54 24.99
N PRO A 281 11.43 1.92 26.15
CA PRO A 281 11.96 2.34 27.45
C PRO A 281 13.43 1.97 27.66
N GLN A 282 14.00 1.16 26.76
CA GLN A 282 15.39 0.69 26.82
C GLN A 282 16.36 1.53 25.98
N ARG A 283 15.87 2.63 25.40
CA ARG A 283 16.68 3.53 24.55
C ARG A 283 16.38 4.99 24.86
N PRO A 284 17.40 5.85 24.92
CA PRO A 284 17.18 7.29 25.06
C PRO A 284 16.49 7.82 23.80
N PHE A 285 15.52 8.70 23.99
CA PHE A 285 14.86 9.41 22.89
C PHE A 285 15.70 10.62 22.46
N ASP A 286 16.80 10.34 21.80
CA ASP A 286 17.79 11.30 21.33
C ASP A 286 17.45 11.92 19.96
N ALA A 287 18.33 12.78 19.46
CA ALA A 287 18.18 13.45 18.17
C ALA A 287 18.20 12.45 16.99
N SER A 288 18.98 11.36 17.07
CA SER A 288 19.07 10.32 16.03
C SER A 288 17.77 9.52 15.96
N TYR A 289 17.21 9.12 17.09
CA TYR A 289 15.95 8.40 17.17
C TYR A 289 14.79 9.25 16.63
N ARG A 290 14.72 10.53 17.05
CA ARG A 290 13.72 11.48 16.54
C ARG A 290 13.81 11.64 15.04
N ARG A 291 15.02 11.81 14.48
CA ARG A 291 15.24 11.92 13.05
C ARG A 291 14.78 10.67 12.29
N PHE A 292 15.07 9.50 12.80
CA PHE A 292 14.64 8.23 12.22
C PHE A 292 13.11 8.14 12.09
N LEU A 293 12.37 8.43 13.17
CA LEU A 293 10.91 8.41 13.15
C LEU A 293 10.32 9.47 12.22
N THR A 294 10.94 10.64 12.17
CA THR A 294 10.52 11.70 11.22
C THR A 294 10.72 11.25 9.76
N LEU A 295 11.85 10.62 9.45
CA LEU A 295 12.10 10.08 8.10
C LEU A 295 11.08 9.02 7.69
N ILE A 296 10.66 8.14 8.61
CA ILE A 296 9.54 7.21 8.33
C ILE A 296 8.28 8.01 7.98
N GLY A 297 7.95 9.03 8.76
CA GLY A 297 6.80 9.91 8.51
C GLY A 297 6.85 10.59 7.14
N ASP A 298 8.03 11.05 6.71
CA ASP A 298 8.24 11.66 5.39
C ASP A 298 8.01 10.66 4.26
N VAL A 299 8.51 9.43 4.41
CA VAL A 299 8.27 8.35 3.43
C VAL A 299 6.79 8.02 3.34
N VAL A 300 6.11 7.88 4.48
CA VAL A 300 4.65 7.62 4.54
C VAL A 300 3.87 8.77 3.91
N THR A 301 4.23 10.01 4.22
CA THR A 301 3.63 11.22 3.63
C THR A 301 3.72 11.20 2.12
N SER A 302 4.90 10.93 1.57
CA SER A 302 5.11 10.86 0.12
C SER A 302 4.24 9.78 -0.54
N ALA A 303 4.11 8.61 0.09
CA ALA A 303 3.26 7.53 -0.41
C ALA A 303 1.77 7.88 -0.35
N LEU A 304 1.29 8.49 0.75
CA LEU A 304 -0.09 8.94 0.91
C LEU A 304 -0.46 10.01 -0.12
N ASP A 305 0.40 11.01 -0.30
CA ASP A 305 0.19 12.07 -1.30
C ASP A 305 0.17 11.51 -2.73
N GLY A 306 0.98 10.49 -3.02
CA GLY A 306 0.98 9.76 -4.29
C GLY A 306 -0.33 8.99 -4.53
N ALA A 307 -0.77 8.21 -3.56
CA ALA A 307 -2.01 7.44 -3.61
C ALA A 307 -3.24 8.36 -3.74
N TYR A 308 -3.27 9.46 -2.99
CA TYR A 308 -4.35 10.44 -3.06
C TYR A 308 -4.44 11.11 -4.44
N ARG A 309 -3.31 11.55 -5.01
CA ARG A 309 -3.28 12.14 -6.37
C ARG A 309 -3.84 11.18 -7.40
N ARG A 310 -3.42 9.92 -7.38
CA ARG A 310 -3.97 8.90 -8.30
C ARG A 310 -5.48 8.73 -8.14
N THR A 311 -5.98 8.70 -6.90
CA THR A 311 -7.43 8.61 -6.63
C THR A 311 -8.19 9.81 -7.18
N VAL A 312 -7.66 11.03 -7.02
CA VAL A 312 -8.26 12.27 -7.54
C VAL A 312 -8.25 12.29 -9.07
N GLU A 313 -7.13 11.93 -9.69
CA GLU A 313 -7.00 11.87 -11.15
C GLU A 313 -7.99 10.86 -11.75
N ILE A 314 -8.05 9.64 -11.22
CA ILE A 314 -9.03 8.63 -11.66
C ILE A 314 -10.46 9.15 -11.47
N GLY A 315 -10.76 9.81 -10.36
CA GLY A 315 -12.08 10.39 -10.11
C GLY A 315 -12.43 11.54 -11.05
N GLN A 316 -11.45 12.34 -11.48
CA GLN A 316 -11.66 13.39 -12.48
C GLN A 316 -11.91 12.78 -13.87
N TYR A 317 -11.13 11.81 -14.28
CA TYR A 317 -11.34 11.10 -15.54
C TYR A 317 -12.73 10.44 -15.58
N ARG A 318 -13.14 9.78 -14.50
CA ARG A 318 -14.49 9.20 -14.40
C ARG A 318 -15.59 10.26 -14.57
N ARG A 319 -15.49 11.39 -13.89
CA ARG A 319 -16.50 12.49 -14.01
C ARG A 319 -16.58 13.07 -15.42
N ILE A 320 -15.44 13.26 -16.09
CA ILE A 320 -15.41 13.71 -17.48
C ILE A 320 -16.11 12.67 -18.37
N SER A 321 -15.77 11.41 -18.19
CA SER A 321 -16.35 10.27 -18.86
C SER A 321 -17.86 10.22 -18.71
N ASP A 322 -18.36 10.22 -17.47
CA ASP A 322 -19.81 10.21 -17.16
C ASP A 322 -20.54 11.40 -17.77
N THR A 323 -19.93 12.59 -17.75
CA THR A 323 -20.51 13.81 -18.32
C THR A 323 -20.62 13.72 -19.85
N LEU A 324 -19.57 13.22 -20.52
CA LEU A 324 -19.57 13.00 -21.95
C LEU A 324 -20.64 11.98 -22.35
N GLN A 325 -20.70 10.84 -21.68
CA GLN A 325 -21.70 9.80 -21.91
C GLN A 325 -23.14 10.30 -21.68
N ALA A 326 -23.40 10.99 -20.57
CA ALA A 326 -24.71 11.55 -20.29
C ALA A 326 -25.16 12.58 -21.36
N SER A 327 -24.20 13.31 -21.94
CA SER A 327 -24.48 14.25 -23.04
C SER A 327 -24.75 13.56 -24.38
N MET A 328 -24.16 12.38 -24.58
CA MET A 328 -24.28 11.60 -25.82
C MET A 328 -25.51 10.68 -25.83
N LEU A 329 -25.87 10.09 -24.70
CA LEU A 329 -26.99 9.15 -24.58
C LEU A 329 -28.20 9.89 -24.00
N LYS A 330 -29.08 10.45 -24.86
CA LYS A 330 -30.32 11.09 -24.37
C LYS A 330 -31.25 10.03 -23.78
N PRO A 331 -31.75 10.19 -22.55
CA PRO A 331 -32.74 9.29 -21.98
C PRO A 331 -33.97 9.21 -22.88
N VAL A 332 -34.44 8.00 -23.16
CA VAL A 332 -35.68 7.75 -23.90
C VAL A 332 -36.91 7.73 -22.96
N SER A 333 -36.81 8.40 -21.81
CA SER A 333 -37.80 8.37 -20.72
C SER A 333 -39.21 8.83 -21.09
N ASP A 334 -39.34 9.63 -22.14
CA ASP A 334 -40.63 10.24 -22.51
C ASP A 334 -41.45 9.44 -23.52
N LEU A 335 -40.99 8.24 -23.90
CA LEU A 335 -41.66 7.40 -24.87
C LEU A 335 -42.19 6.11 -24.23
N PRO A 336 -43.48 5.97 -23.95
CA PRO A 336 -44.03 4.81 -23.22
C PRO A 336 -43.85 3.48 -23.99
N THR A 337 -43.60 3.53 -25.29
CA THR A 337 -43.42 2.34 -26.17
C THR A 337 -41.98 2.02 -26.48
N VAL A 338 -41.00 2.71 -25.87
CA VAL A 338 -39.56 2.46 -26.06
C VAL A 338 -38.87 2.48 -24.71
N ALA A 339 -37.98 1.52 -24.48
CA ALA A 339 -37.02 1.53 -23.39
C ALA A 339 -35.62 1.37 -23.95
N ALA A 340 -34.68 2.14 -23.46
CA ALA A 340 -33.26 1.94 -23.73
C ALA A 340 -32.49 1.87 -22.42
N ARG A 341 -31.50 1.01 -22.37
CA ARG A 341 -30.57 0.86 -21.25
C ARG A 341 -29.15 0.80 -21.77
N TYR A 342 -28.29 1.41 -21.02
CA TYR A 342 -26.84 1.34 -21.19
C TYR A 342 -26.20 0.94 -19.87
N LEU A 343 -25.35 -0.07 -19.89
CA LEU A 343 -24.58 -0.53 -18.74
C LEU A 343 -23.10 -0.51 -19.11
N PRO A 344 -22.30 0.36 -18.51
CA PRO A 344 -20.88 0.44 -18.81
C PRO A 344 -20.10 -0.76 -18.25
N ALA A 345 -19.00 -1.13 -18.89
CA ALA A 345 -18.07 -2.15 -18.42
C ALA A 345 -17.46 -1.77 -17.05
N VAL A 346 -17.31 -2.75 -16.16
CA VAL A 346 -16.69 -2.55 -14.84
C VAL A 346 -15.17 -2.66 -14.94
N GLY A 347 -14.43 -1.62 -14.51
CA GLY A 347 -12.98 -1.75 -14.25
C GLY A 347 -12.04 -0.78 -14.96
N HIS A 348 -12.44 -0.12 -16.02
CA HIS A 348 -11.66 0.94 -16.67
C HIS A 348 -12.52 2.16 -16.95
N LEU A 349 -11.88 3.30 -17.21
CA LEU A 349 -12.54 4.57 -17.54
C LEU A 349 -13.87 4.33 -18.27
N ALA A 350 -14.99 4.61 -17.60
CA ALA A 350 -16.35 4.16 -17.92
C ALA A 350 -16.96 4.80 -19.19
N VAL A 351 -16.20 4.98 -20.26
CA VAL A 351 -16.74 5.37 -21.58
C VAL A 351 -16.52 4.21 -22.53
N GLY A 352 -17.61 3.66 -23.03
CA GLY A 352 -17.58 2.58 -23.98
C GLY A 352 -17.72 3.02 -25.43
N GLY A 353 -17.54 2.03 -26.30
CA GLY A 353 -17.75 2.13 -27.75
C GLY A 353 -19.21 1.96 -28.17
N ASP A 354 -20.04 1.43 -27.27
CA ASP A 354 -21.43 1.12 -27.54
C ASP A 354 -22.33 2.35 -27.55
N TRP A 355 -23.27 2.39 -28.45
CA TRP A 355 -24.29 3.44 -28.48
C TRP A 355 -25.64 2.97 -28.98
N TYR A 356 -26.66 3.75 -28.70
CA TYR A 356 -27.96 3.67 -29.34
C TYR A 356 -28.47 5.05 -29.72
N ASP A 357 -29.42 5.09 -30.65
CA ASP A 357 -30.23 6.27 -30.91
C ASP A 357 -31.66 5.89 -31.27
N VAL A 358 -32.61 6.74 -30.81
CA VAL A 358 -34.03 6.62 -31.12
C VAL A 358 -34.45 7.94 -31.72
N ILE A 359 -34.84 7.93 -33.00
CA ILE A 359 -34.98 9.13 -33.83
C ILE A 359 -36.41 9.21 -34.32
N ASP A 360 -37.08 10.31 -34.02
CA ASP A 360 -38.39 10.62 -34.63
C ASP A 360 -38.16 11.22 -36.03
N ILE A 361 -38.56 10.51 -37.05
CA ILE A 361 -38.40 10.96 -38.44
C ILE A 361 -39.59 11.78 -38.89
N GLY A 362 -40.67 11.78 -38.12
CA GLY A 362 -41.97 12.33 -38.51
C GLY A 362 -42.85 11.31 -39.22
N ASN A 363 -44.08 11.71 -39.61
CA ASN A 363 -45.00 10.83 -40.37
C ASN A 363 -45.29 9.45 -39.76
N GLN A 364 -45.21 9.32 -38.42
CA GLN A 364 -45.33 8.05 -37.70
C GLN A 364 -44.18 7.06 -37.99
N GLN A 365 -43.03 7.54 -38.48
CA GLN A 365 -41.84 6.78 -38.69
C GLN A 365 -40.82 7.00 -37.54
N ARG A 366 -40.15 5.94 -37.15
CA ARG A 366 -39.14 5.97 -36.11
C ARG A 366 -37.86 5.18 -36.49
N GLY A 367 -36.74 5.88 -36.46
CA GLY A 367 -35.43 5.28 -36.61
C GLY A 367 -34.92 4.73 -35.31
N LEU A 368 -34.31 3.57 -35.32
CA LEU A 368 -33.67 2.87 -34.23
C LEU A 368 -32.30 2.44 -34.68
N ILE A 369 -31.28 2.72 -33.91
CA ILE A 369 -29.92 2.31 -34.25
C ILE A 369 -29.22 1.85 -32.98
N VAL A 370 -28.46 0.78 -33.08
CA VAL A 370 -27.50 0.30 -32.07
C VAL A 370 -26.18 0.02 -32.79
N GLY A 371 -25.10 0.41 -32.20
CA GLY A 371 -23.77 0.14 -32.73
C GLY A 371 -22.75 -0.03 -31.62
N ASP A 372 -21.63 -0.60 -32.02
CA ASP A 372 -20.49 -0.86 -31.16
C ASP A 372 -19.20 -0.53 -31.91
N CYS A 373 -18.31 0.24 -31.26
CA CYS A 373 -16.96 0.58 -31.75
C CYS A 373 -15.91 -0.28 -31.08
N VAL A 374 -14.94 -0.73 -31.84
CA VAL A 374 -13.81 -1.52 -31.31
C VAL A 374 -13.04 -0.73 -30.27
N GLY A 375 -12.86 -1.32 -29.07
CA GLY A 375 -12.08 -0.76 -27.98
C GLY A 375 -12.91 -0.05 -26.92
N HIS A 376 -12.24 0.55 -25.96
CA HIS A 376 -12.87 1.23 -24.81
C HIS A 376 -12.13 2.54 -24.47
N GLY A 377 -12.76 3.41 -23.70
CA GLY A 377 -12.19 4.66 -23.28
C GLY A 377 -12.51 5.82 -24.21
N LEU A 378 -11.82 6.95 -24.00
CA LEU A 378 -12.15 8.23 -24.65
C LEU A 378 -12.01 8.20 -26.18
N GLU A 379 -11.08 7.41 -26.71
CA GLU A 379 -10.89 7.26 -28.17
C GLU A 379 -12.09 6.58 -28.81
N ALA A 380 -12.53 5.43 -28.28
CA ALA A 380 -13.71 4.71 -28.75
C ALA A 380 -14.99 5.57 -28.64
N ALA A 381 -15.15 6.29 -27.53
CA ALA A 381 -16.27 7.21 -27.35
C ALA A 381 -16.28 8.37 -28.35
N THR A 382 -15.11 8.86 -28.75
CA THR A 382 -15.01 9.93 -29.75
C THR A 382 -15.44 9.41 -31.12
N VAL A 383 -15.01 8.21 -31.51
CA VAL A 383 -15.44 7.52 -32.74
C VAL A 383 -16.94 7.27 -32.72
N MET A 384 -17.46 6.71 -31.63
CA MET A 384 -18.87 6.44 -31.39
C MET A 384 -19.72 7.70 -31.58
N ALA A 385 -19.32 8.82 -30.98
CA ALA A 385 -20.06 10.08 -31.08
C ALA A 385 -20.16 10.58 -32.54
N GLN A 386 -19.08 10.43 -33.31
CA GLN A 386 -19.03 10.82 -34.72
C GLN A 386 -19.94 9.90 -35.57
N LEU A 387 -19.82 8.58 -35.43
CA LEU A 387 -20.64 7.61 -36.15
C LEU A 387 -22.12 7.78 -35.84
N ARG A 388 -22.49 7.93 -34.57
CA ARG A 388 -23.85 8.18 -34.13
C ARG A 388 -24.43 9.47 -34.72
N SER A 389 -23.65 10.57 -34.71
CA SER A 389 -24.10 11.85 -35.26
C SER A 389 -24.31 11.79 -36.78
N ALA A 390 -23.42 11.11 -37.49
CA ALA A 390 -23.53 10.89 -38.92
C ALA A 390 -24.77 10.02 -39.26
N ALA A 391 -24.95 8.89 -38.55
CA ALA A 391 -26.12 8.05 -38.69
C ALA A 391 -27.43 8.78 -38.46
N ARG A 392 -27.50 9.57 -37.38
CA ARG A 392 -28.68 10.38 -37.06
C ARG A 392 -29.01 11.37 -38.16
N ALA A 393 -28.02 12.07 -38.72
CA ALA A 393 -28.23 13.01 -39.81
C ALA A 393 -28.82 12.32 -41.06
N MET A 394 -28.26 11.18 -41.43
CA MET A 394 -28.69 10.41 -42.59
C MET A 394 -30.11 9.85 -42.43
N ILE A 395 -30.45 9.38 -41.23
CA ILE A 395 -31.84 8.92 -40.91
C ILE A 395 -32.84 10.09 -40.98
N LEU A 396 -32.48 11.27 -40.48
CA LEU A 396 -33.34 12.47 -40.55
C LEU A 396 -33.50 12.99 -42.00
N GLU A 397 -32.54 12.70 -42.90
CA GLU A 397 -32.67 12.96 -44.34
C GLU A 397 -33.63 11.99 -45.02
N GLY A 398 -34.14 10.97 -44.31
CA GLY A 398 -35.07 9.99 -44.87
C GLY A 398 -34.39 8.86 -45.67
N ARG A 399 -33.08 8.64 -45.45
CA ARG A 399 -32.41 7.48 -46.08
C ARG A 399 -32.90 6.19 -45.42
N ASP A 400 -33.04 5.15 -46.25
CA ASP A 400 -33.32 3.81 -45.75
C ASP A 400 -32.15 3.19 -45.00
N PRO A 401 -32.33 2.15 -44.18
CA PRO A 401 -31.29 1.55 -43.36
C PRO A 401 -30.03 1.13 -44.12
N ALA A 402 -30.15 0.53 -45.29
CA ALA A 402 -28.99 0.12 -46.09
C ALA A 402 -28.18 1.33 -46.57
N ALA A 403 -28.88 2.39 -47.06
CA ALA A 403 -28.23 3.63 -47.50
C ALA A 403 -27.58 4.41 -46.33
N VAL A 404 -28.11 4.30 -45.12
CA VAL A 404 -27.44 4.83 -43.90
C VAL A 404 -26.14 4.09 -43.64
N LEU A 405 -26.13 2.76 -43.68
CA LEU A 405 -24.94 1.95 -43.43
C LEU A 405 -23.88 2.11 -44.54
N ASP A 406 -24.26 2.27 -45.83
CA ASP A 406 -23.33 2.58 -46.92
C ASP A 406 -22.70 3.98 -46.73
N GLY A 407 -23.48 4.94 -46.24
CA GLY A 407 -22.99 6.26 -45.88
C GLY A 407 -22.02 6.22 -44.70
N LEU A 408 -22.32 5.38 -43.70
CA LEU A 408 -21.43 5.17 -42.55
C LEU A 408 -20.14 4.44 -42.96
N ASP A 409 -20.15 3.51 -43.89
CA ASP A 409 -18.93 2.89 -44.44
C ASP A 409 -17.98 3.95 -45.01
N THR A 410 -18.54 4.84 -45.83
CA THR A 410 -17.76 5.93 -46.42
C THR A 410 -17.21 6.89 -45.36
N PHE A 411 -18.02 7.22 -44.35
CA PHE A 411 -17.63 8.13 -43.29
C PHE A 411 -16.58 7.50 -42.37
N ALA A 412 -16.78 6.24 -41.94
CA ALA A 412 -15.89 5.51 -41.06
C ALA A 412 -14.50 5.29 -41.69
N SER A 413 -14.41 5.12 -43.01
CA SER A 413 -13.12 5.00 -43.70
C SER A 413 -12.24 6.24 -43.60
N SER A 414 -12.80 7.39 -43.23
CA SER A 414 -12.08 8.68 -43.03
C SER A 414 -11.72 8.93 -41.57
N ILE A 415 -12.13 8.07 -40.63
CA ILE A 415 -11.93 8.25 -39.19
C ILE A 415 -10.99 7.16 -38.66
N GLU A 416 -9.90 7.56 -38.05
CA GLU A 416 -9.01 6.64 -37.36
C GLU A 416 -9.73 5.95 -36.19
N GLY A 417 -9.65 4.61 -36.12
CA GLY A 417 -10.30 3.81 -35.09
C GLY A 417 -11.77 3.43 -35.36
N ALA A 418 -12.39 3.90 -36.45
CA ALA A 418 -13.77 3.57 -36.81
C ALA A 418 -13.92 2.24 -37.58
N ALA A 419 -12.82 1.67 -38.06
CA ALA A 419 -12.83 0.40 -38.74
C ALA A 419 -13.31 -0.73 -37.81
N TYR A 420 -14.06 -1.68 -38.38
CA TYR A 420 -14.66 -2.84 -37.70
C TYR A 420 -15.81 -2.50 -36.73
N ALA A 421 -16.26 -1.25 -36.66
CA ALA A 421 -17.47 -0.93 -35.89
C ALA A 421 -18.67 -1.71 -36.41
N THR A 422 -19.49 -2.21 -35.51
CA THR A 422 -20.70 -2.96 -35.86
C THR A 422 -21.93 -2.06 -35.65
N VAL A 423 -22.90 -2.13 -36.56
CA VAL A 423 -24.10 -1.30 -36.53
C VAL A 423 -25.32 -2.04 -37.03
N VAL A 424 -26.43 -1.92 -36.32
CA VAL A 424 -27.77 -2.24 -36.83
C VAL A 424 -28.59 -0.97 -36.92
N CYS A 425 -29.23 -0.78 -38.07
CA CYS A 425 -30.15 0.32 -38.34
C CYS A 425 -31.51 -0.21 -38.69
N ALA A 426 -32.57 0.31 -38.10
CA ALA A 426 -33.94 -0.08 -38.36
C ALA A 426 -34.85 1.14 -38.44
N VAL A 427 -35.82 1.14 -39.35
CA VAL A 427 -36.87 2.16 -39.48
C VAL A 427 -38.23 1.46 -39.39
N PHE A 428 -38.97 1.82 -38.38
CA PHE A 428 -40.37 1.37 -38.21
C PHE A 428 -41.34 2.43 -38.72
N ASP A 429 -42.17 2.03 -39.70
CA ASP A 429 -43.28 2.78 -40.25
C ASP A 429 -44.59 2.25 -39.67
N ARG A 430 -45.22 3.06 -38.79
CA ARG A 430 -46.47 2.65 -38.15
C ARG A 430 -47.64 2.62 -39.10
N ASN A 431 -47.66 3.48 -40.15
CA ASN A 431 -48.73 3.53 -41.12
C ASN A 431 -48.72 2.30 -42.06
N GLN A 432 -47.53 1.92 -42.47
CA GLN A 432 -47.34 0.75 -43.32
C GLN A 432 -47.26 -0.56 -42.53
N ARG A 433 -47.13 -0.49 -41.18
CA ARG A 433 -46.90 -1.67 -40.31
C ARG A 433 -45.72 -2.48 -40.75
N THR A 434 -44.64 -1.80 -41.11
CA THR A 434 -43.42 -2.47 -41.62
C THR A 434 -42.21 -1.97 -40.87
N LEU A 435 -41.32 -2.92 -40.51
CA LEU A 435 -39.99 -2.68 -39.99
C LEU A 435 -38.98 -2.97 -41.10
N THR A 436 -38.30 -1.95 -41.60
CA THR A 436 -37.18 -2.09 -42.54
C THR A 436 -35.88 -2.02 -41.77
N TYR A 437 -34.94 -2.92 -42.03
CA TYR A 437 -33.65 -2.97 -41.31
C TYR A 437 -32.48 -3.40 -42.18
N ALA A 438 -31.26 -3.07 -41.72
CA ALA A 438 -29.98 -3.51 -42.27
C ALA A 438 -28.93 -3.64 -41.18
N ARG A 439 -27.93 -4.52 -41.37
CA ARG A 439 -26.88 -4.78 -40.38
C ARG A 439 -25.50 -4.70 -41.00
N ALA A 440 -24.52 -4.13 -40.26
CA ALA A 440 -23.12 -4.10 -40.60
C ALA A 440 -22.33 -4.84 -39.48
N GLY A 441 -22.14 -6.14 -39.63
CA GLY A 441 -21.42 -6.98 -38.66
C GLY A 441 -22.09 -7.14 -37.29
N HIS A 442 -23.22 -6.49 -37.06
CA HIS A 442 -23.90 -6.44 -35.76
C HIS A 442 -24.74 -7.70 -35.51
N PRO A 443 -24.86 -8.20 -34.26
CA PRO A 443 -25.74 -9.32 -33.93
C PRO A 443 -27.18 -9.12 -34.44
N PRO A 444 -27.90 -10.19 -34.82
CA PRO A 444 -29.26 -10.07 -35.34
C PRO A 444 -30.23 -9.57 -34.26
N PRO A 445 -31.03 -8.52 -34.53
CA PRO A 445 -32.14 -8.17 -33.65
C PRO A 445 -33.18 -9.28 -33.60
N LEU A 446 -34.06 -9.22 -32.60
CA LEU A 446 -35.17 -10.18 -32.54
C LEU A 446 -36.52 -9.48 -32.37
N ILE A 447 -37.55 -10.12 -32.89
CA ILE A 447 -38.96 -9.82 -32.58
C ILE A 447 -39.48 -10.92 -31.66
N VAL A 448 -40.20 -10.52 -30.59
CA VAL A 448 -40.95 -11.45 -29.74
C VAL A 448 -42.43 -11.11 -29.78
N ASN A 449 -43.26 -12.14 -29.91
CA ASN A 449 -44.70 -12.07 -29.88
C ASN A 449 -45.32 -13.35 -29.27
N THR A 450 -46.62 -13.55 -29.40
CA THR A 450 -47.32 -14.73 -28.87
C THR A 450 -46.91 -16.04 -29.54
N ALA A 451 -46.35 -16.00 -30.76
CA ALA A 451 -45.86 -17.18 -31.47
C ALA A 451 -44.43 -17.57 -31.07
N GLY A 452 -43.71 -16.69 -30.37
CA GLY A 452 -42.34 -16.89 -29.92
C GLY A 452 -41.38 -15.82 -30.43
N VAL A 453 -40.10 -16.20 -30.60
CA VAL A 453 -39.02 -15.32 -31.06
C VAL A 453 -38.73 -15.54 -32.52
N THR A 454 -38.62 -14.46 -33.27
CA THR A 454 -38.18 -14.42 -34.67
C THR A 454 -36.89 -13.60 -34.77
N TRP A 455 -35.83 -14.21 -35.28
CA TRP A 455 -34.56 -13.50 -35.49
C TRP A 455 -34.58 -12.74 -36.80
N LEU A 456 -34.14 -11.50 -36.79
CA LEU A 456 -33.98 -10.63 -37.94
C LEU A 456 -32.55 -10.80 -38.50
N ASP A 457 -32.27 -11.96 -39.07
CA ASP A 457 -30.95 -12.40 -39.53
C ASP A 457 -30.65 -12.10 -40.99
N GLU A 458 -31.67 -11.68 -41.78
CA GLU A 458 -31.52 -11.19 -43.15
C GLU A 458 -30.79 -9.83 -43.19
N ALA A 459 -30.44 -9.36 -44.39
CA ALA A 459 -29.77 -8.08 -44.63
C ALA A 459 -28.48 -7.87 -43.81
N GLY A 460 -27.76 -8.95 -43.48
CA GLY A 460 -26.46 -8.89 -42.84
C GLY A 460 -25.34 -8.57 -43.84
N GLY A 461 -24.33 -7.84 -43.37
CA GLY A 461 -23.11 -7.50 -44.10
C GLY A 461 -21.89 -7.42 -43.17
N PRO A 462 -20.67 -7.24 -43.69
CA PRO A 462 -19.47 -7.08 -42.86
C PRO A 462 -19.54 -5.83 -42.00
N PRO A 463 -18.78 -5.75 -40.90
CA PRO A 463 -18.58 -4.53 -40.14
C PRO A 463 -18.19 -3.31 -40.99
N LEU A 464 -18.28 -2.11 -40.47
CA LEU A 464 -17.94 -0.87 -41.18
C LEU A 464 -16.46 -0.86 -41.61
N SER A 465 -16.20 -0.21 -42.73
CA SER A 465 -14.85 -0.05 -43.32
C SER A 465 -14.17 -1.36 -43.74
N ILE A 466 -14.91 -2.47 -43.82
CA ILE A 466 -14.44 -3.68 -44.49
C ILE A 466 -14.94 -3.65 -45.94
N ALA A 467 -14.02 -3.92 -46.88
CA ALA A 467 -14.36 -3.93 -48.31
C ALA A 467 -15.56 -4.86 -48.58
N ASN A 468 -16.64 -4.27 -49.03
CA ASN A 468 -17.84 -5.01 -49.44
C ASN A 468 -17.99 -4.90 -50.96
N GLU A 469 -17.96 -6.04 -51.67
CA GLU A 469 -18.09 -6.07 -53.11
C GLU A 469 -19.54 -5.79 -53.59
N ARG A 470 -20.50 -5.79 -52.65
CA ARG A 470 -21.92 -5.59 -52.93
C ARG A 470 -22.48 -4.47 -52.05
N PRO A 471 -23.38 -3.63 -52.61
CA PRO A 471 -24.13 -2.67 -51.79
C PRO A 471 -24.89 -3.38 -50.66
N ARG A 472 -25.06 -2.72 -49.52
CA ARG A 472 -25.87 -3.26 -48.44
C ARG A 472 -27.32 -3.37 -48.85
N ALA A 473 -28.03 -4.34 -48.33
CA ALA A 473 -29.43 -4.60 -48.67
C ALA A 473 -30.33 -4.29 -47.46
N ASN A 474 -31.55 -3.91 -47.72
CA ASN A 474 -32.61 -3.83 -46.73
C ASN A 474 -33.35 -5.16 -46.66
N ALA A 475 -33.77 -5.56 -45.46
CA ALA A 475 -34.82 -6.54 -45.25
C ALA A 475 -36.03 -5.87 -44.62
N ALA A 476 -37.20 -6.43 -44.81
CA ALA A 476 -38.46 -5.93 -44.29
C ALA A 476 -39.16 -7.01 -43.47
N PHE A 477 -39.81 -6.59 -42.37
CA PHE A 477 -40.64 -7.46 -41.53
C PHE A 477 -42.02 -6.82 -41.37
N ASP A 478 -43.06 -7.58 -41.67
CA ASP A 478 -44.44 -7.15 -41.49
C ASP A 478 -44.82 -7.24 -40.02
N VAL A 479 -45.28 -6.12 -39.45
CA VAL A 479 -45.48 -5.97 -38.00
C VAL A 479 -46.93 -6.24 -37.62
N ASP A 480 -47.14 -7.16 -36.68
CA ASP A 480 -48.41 -7.48 -36.06
C ASP A 480 -48.61 -6.79 -34.69
N ASP A 481 -49.87 -6.81 -34.23
CA ASP A 481 -50.19 -6.26 -32.90
C ASP A 481 -49.57 -7.14 -31.80
N GLY A 482 -48.84 -6.52 -30.89
CA GLY A 482 -48.12 -7.19 -29.81
C GLY A 482 -46.66 -7.48 -30.10
N ASP A 483 -46.18 -7.22 -31.32
CA ASP A 483 -44.78 -7.37 -31.64
C ASP A 483 -43.88 -6.43 -30.84
N VAL A 484 -42.84 -6.98 -30.25
CA VAL A 484 -41.81 -6.25 -29.51
C VAL A 484 -40.45 -6.52 -30.13
N LEU A 485 -39.79 -5.45 -30.58
CA LEU A 485 -38.43 -5.48 -31.13
C LEU A 485 -37.41 -5.33 -30.02
N VAL A 486 -36.36 -6.13 -30.04
CA VAL A 486 -35.18 -5.99 -29.15
C VAL A 486 -33.93 -5.87 -30.04
N LEU A 487 -33.22 -4.72 -29.86
CA LEU A 487 -31.87 -4.49 -30.38
C LEU A 487 -30.93 -4.47 -29.19
N TYR A 488 -29.72 -4.97 -29.38
CA TYR A 488 -28.76 -5.11 -28.29
C TYR A 488 -27.31 -5.15 -28.85
N SER A 489 -26.32 -4.82 -28.01
CA SER A 489 -24.92 -5.03 -28.33
C SER A 489 -24.44 -6.40 -27.87
N ASP A 490 -23.28 -6.82 -28.36
CA ASP A 490 -22.73 -8.15 -28.09
C ASP A 490 -22.38 -8.39 -26.63
N GLY A 491 -22.03 -7.35 -25.85
CA GLY A 491 -21.80 -7.45 -24.41
C GLY A 491 -22.96 -8.04 -23.61
N LEU A 492 -24.20 -8.05 -24.16
CA LEU A 492 -25.35 -8.71 -23.55
C LEU A 492 -25.29 -10.23 -23.66
N ILE A 493 -24.74 -10.74 -24.74
CA ILE A 493 -24.81 -12.18 -25.14
C ILE A 493 -23.45 -12.85 -25.07
N GLU A 494 -22.36 -12.13 -25.31
CA GLU A 494 -21.02 -12.70 -25.38
C GLU A 494 -20.44 -12.99 -24.00
N ARG A 495 -19.90 -14.20 -23.84
CA ARG A 495 -19.15 -14.63 -22.66
C ARG A 495 -17.88 -15.33 -23.07
N ARG A 496 -16.78 -15.01 -22.38
CA ARG A 496 -15.47 -15.58 -22.67
C ARG A 496 -15.48 -17.11 -22.58
N GLY A 497 -15.13 -17.76 -23.68
CA GLY A 497 -15.05 -19.24 -23.76
C GLY A 497 -16.37 -19.91 -24.08
N GLU A 498 -17.44 -19.18 -24.40
CA GLU A 498 -18.70 -19.69 -24.89
C GLU A 498 -18.88 -19.33 -26.38
N SER A 499 -19.64 -20.15 -27.14
CA SER A 499 -20.09 -19.76 -28.48
C SER A 499 -21.18 -18.68 -28.37
N ILE A 500 -21.18 -17.73 -29.30
CA ILE A 500 -22.21 -16.70 -29.40
C ILE A 500 -23.62 -17.28 -29.48
N ASP A 501 -23.78 -18.46 -30.10
CA ASP A 501 -25.06 -19.17 -30.22
C ASP A 501 -25.69 -19.46 -28.85
N ILE A 502 -24.87 -19.80 -27.81
CA ILE A 502 -25.36 -20.03 -26.46
C ILE A 502 -25.92 -18.72 -25.85
N GLY A 503 -25.29 -17.60 -26.17
CA GLY A 503 -25.75 -16.27 -25.76
C GLY A 503 -27.07 -15.89 -26.43
N LEU A 504 -27.21 -16.18 -27.74
CA LEU A 504 -28.43 -15.96 -28.48
C LEU A 504 -29.58 -16.81 -27.93
N ASP A 505 -29.33 -18.10 -27.65
CA ASP A 505 -30.33 -18.98 -27.05
C ASP A 505 -30.81 -18.47 -25.68
N ARG A 506 -29.89 -18.01 -24.85
CA ARG A 506 -30.22 -17.38 -23.53
C ARG A 506 -31.08 -16.14 -23.71
N LEU A 507 -30.74 -15.29 -24.68
CA LEU A 507 -31.52 -14.08 -24.98
C LEU A 507 -32.93 -14.43 -25.45
N SER A 508 -33.06 -15.42 -26.31
CA SER A 508 -34.36 -15.90 -26.81
C SER A 508 -35.27 -16.39 -25.68
N VAL A 509 -34.73 -17.22 -24.78
CA VAL A 509 -35.45 -17.72 -23.60
C VAL A 509 -35.87 -16.59 -22.69
N ALA A 510 -34.93 -15.70 -22.29
CA ALA A 510 -35.20 -14.59 -21.39
C ALA A 510 -36.23 -13.60 -21.96
N THR A 511 -36.16 -13.33 -23.28
CA THR A 511 -37.12 -12.43 -23.94
C THR A 511 -38.53 -13.03 -23.97
N THR A 512 -38.62 -14.35 -24.21
CA THR A 512 -39.91 -15.07 -24.20
C THR A 512 -40.53 -15.08 -22.80
N GLU A 513 -39.74 -15.26 -21.74
CA GLU A 513 -40.21 -15.21 -20.34
C GLU A 513 -40.75 -13.82 -19.94
N LEU A 514 -40.13 -12.78 -20.44
CA LEU A 514 -40.49 -11.39 -20.14
C LEU A 514 -41.60 -10.82 -21.03
N TYR A 515 -41.96 -11.51 -22.13
CA TYR A 515 -43.02 -11.07 -23.04
C TYR A 515 -44.36 -10.87 -22.30
N GLY A 516 -45.08 -9.84 -22.65
CA GLY A 516 -46.32 -9.43 -21.97
C GLY A 516 -46.12 -8.44 -20.83
N SER A 517 -44.87 -8.10 -20.49
CA SER A 517 -44.49 -7.03 -19.58
C SER A 517 -44.35 -5.70 -20.32
N THR A 518 -44.20 -4.59 -19.58
CA THR A 518 -43.85 -3.30 -20.19
C THR A 518 -42.46 -3.32 -20.81
N VAL A 519 -42.22 -2.47 -21.83
CA VAL A 519 -40.88 -2.41 -22.48
C VAL A 519 -39.78 -2.07 -21.49
N GLN A 520 -40.07 -1.28 -20.44
CA GLN A 520 -39.15 -0.98 -19.35
C GLN A 520 -38.81 -2.23 -18.53
N SER A 521 -39.84 -3.00 -18.17
CA SER A 521 -39.67 -4.27 -17.43
C SER A 521 -38.92 -5.32 -18.23
N ILE A 522 -39.12 -5.37 -19.55
CA ILE A 522 -38.38 -6.26 -20.44
C ILE A 522 -36.91 -5.85 -20.46
N ALA A 523 -36.59 -4.56 -20.69
CA ALA A 523 -35.21 -4.09 -20.71
C ALA A 523 -34.48 -4.33 -19.38
N ASP A 524 -35.11 -4.01 -18.25
CA ASP A 524 -34.54 -4.23 -16.91
C ASP A 524 -34.41 -5.73 -16.58
N GLY A 525 -35.36 -6.55 -17.03
CA GLY A 525 -35.35 -7.99 -16.87
C GLY A 525 -34.23 -8.65 -17.66
N LEU A 526 -34.01 -8.25 -18.91
CA LEU A 526 -32.92 -8.77 -19.76
C LEU A 526 -31.55 -8.45 -19.14
N ILE A 527 -31.32 -7.24 -18.65
CA ILE A 527 -30.09 -6.91 -17.94
C ILE A 527 -29.91 -7.84 -16.74
N ARG A 528 -30.92 -7.97 -15.89
CA ARG A 528 -30.83 -8.78 -14.67
C ARG A 528 -30.55 -10.26 -14.92
N LEU A 529 -31.15 -10.82 -15.98
CA LEU A 529 -31.02 -12.24 -16.32
C LEU A 529 -29.75 -12.58 -17.11
N LEU A 530 -29.26 -11.63 -17.92
CA LEU A 530 -28.19 -11.91 -18.88
C LEU A 530 -26.86 -11.26 -18.54
N SER A 531 -26.86 -10.08 -17.86
CA SER A 531 -25.60 -9.43 -17.48
C SER A 531 -24.99 -10.08 -16.25
N PRO A 532 -23.73 -10.56 -16.28
CA PRO A 532 -23.02 -11.01 -15.08
C PRO A 532 -22.77 -9.82 -14.13
N GLU A 533 -22.56 -10.09 -12.82
CA GLU A 533 -22.29 -9.06 -11.81
C GLU A 533 -21.07 -8.17 -12.13
N THR A 534 -20.17 -8.64 -13.00
CA THR A 534 -19.04 -7.90 -13.55
C THR A 534 -19.07 -7.98 -15.09
N THR A 535 -19.75 -7.05 -15.73
CA THR A 535 -19.69 -6.92 -17.20
C THR A 535 -18.30 -6.38 -17.57
N ARG A 536 -17.62 -7.10 -18.48
CA ARG A 536 -16.31 -6.69 -19.01
C ARG A 536 -16.42 -5.85 -20.27
N ASP A 537 -17.60 -5.81 -20.87
CA ASP A 537 -17.94 -5.01 -22.03
C ASP A 537 -19.18 -4.19 -21.76
N ASP A 538 -19.36 -3.17 -22.57
CA ASP A 538 -20.55 -2.33 -22.49
C ASP A 538 -21.78 -3.10 -22.94
N VAL A 539 -22.93 -2.76 -22.39
CA VAL A 539 -24.19 -3.39 -22.79
C VAL A 539 -25.19 -2.32 -23.16
N VAL A 540 -25.67 -2.38 -24.38
CA VAL A 540 -26.80 -1.59 -24.88
C VAL A 540 -28.00 -2.49 -25.13
N ILE A 541 -29.16 -2.08 -24.70
CA ILE A 541 -30.44 -2.72 -25.03
C ILE A 541 -31.45 -1.63 -25.43
N VAL A 542 -32.11 -1.83 -26.56
CA VAL A 542 -33.28 -1.02 -26.99
C VAL A 542 -34.46 -1.94 -27.20
N VAL A 543 -35.53 -1.74 -26.44
CA VAL A 543 -36.79 -2.49 -26.54
C VAL A 543 -37.85 -1.55 -27.06
N LYS A 544 -38.51 -1.93 -28.15
CA LYS A 544 -39.57 -1.15 -28.81
C LYS A 544 -40.82 -2.00 -29.05
N GLN A 545 -41.95 -1.55 -28.50
CA GLN A 545 -43.25 -2.04 -28.88
C GLN A 545 -43.64 -1.47 -30.25
N LEU A 546 -43.83 -2.32 -31.26
CA LEU A 546 -44.01 -1.88 -32.64
C LEU A 546 -45.47 -1.48 -32.93
N ALA A 547 -46.44 -2.29 -32.54
CA ALA A 547 -47.86 -1.98 -32.74
C ALA A 547 -48.74 -2.53 -31.60
N GLY A 548 -49.87 -1.88 -31.29
CA GLY A 548 -50.83 -2.28 -30.26
C GLY A 548 -50.25 -2.54 -28.84
N ALA A 549 -51.03 -2.67 -27.81
CA ALA A 549 -50.58 -3.14 -26.52
C ALA A 549 -50.42 -4.68 -26.55
N ALA A 550 -49.28 -5.22 -26.10
CA ALA A 550 -49.16 -6.64 -25.84
C ALA A 550 -50.27 -7.07 -24.84
N PRO A 551 -50.90 -8.27 -25.02
CA PRO A 551 -51.89 -8.74 -24.07
C PRO A 551 -51.26 -8.86 -22.70
N SER A 552 -51.82 -8.09 -21.69
CA SER A 552 -51.38 -8.16 -20.33
C SER A 552 -51.51 -9.60 -19.80
N ARG A 553 -50.44 -10.20 -19.34
CA ARG A 553 -50.54 -11.45 -18.53
C ARG A 553 -51.41 -11.09 -17.32
N GLY A 554 -52.64 -11.63 -17.30
CA GLY A 554 -53.46 -11.52 -16.09
C GLY A 554 -52.73 -12.10 -14.92
N ASN A 555 -52.72 -11.34 -13.80
CA ASN A 555 -52.26 -11.85 -12.51
C ASN A 555 -53.14 -13.06 -12.15
N SER A 556 -52.59 -14.25 -12.29
CA SER A 556 -53.14 -15.49 -11.74
C SER A 556 -52.29 -15.92 -10.58
#